data_cc7835b1807d34f0233835c6ccac938b
#
_entry.id   cc7835b1807d34f0233835c6ccac938b
#
_cell.length_a   1.000
_cell.length_b   1.000
_cell.length_c   1.000
_cell.angle_alpha   90.00
_cell.angle_beta   90.00
_cell.angle_gamma   90.00
#
_symmetry.space_group_name_H-M   'P 1'
#
loop_
_entity.id
_entity.type
_entity.pdbx_description
1 polymer ?
#
loop_
_entity_poly.entity_id
_entity_poly.type
_entity_poly.pdbx_seq_one_letter_code
_entity_poly.pdbx_strand_id
1 'polypeptide(L)'
;MDVPILCFEIEGILVETAPARRAALTTALAADGLMLDDATWDQVRSLAVESAATRARRLLGAPEDPTAVTLATLRAEQAFADRTARGISIAPALLSTLERLSAVARLAIVSRAARREIDAFLERAGCAGLFRPILGADDLTPGLPAAWTRVVAQTQTLFPGQRLQPYVVSDALESIREGRRAGLGTILVGAAPAHEAIEADAWIESLADLTPDRVRALRTSPSGDPL
;
A
#
# COMPACT_ATOMS: atom_id res chain seq x y z
N MET A 1 -21.40 4.03 18.27
CA MET A 1 -20.01 3.53 18.24
C MET A 1 -19.43 3.84 16.87
N ASP A 2 -18.19 4.35 16.81
CA ASP A 2 -17.52 4.60 15.55
C ASP A 2 -17.14 3.28 14.89
N VAL A 3 -17.38 3.16 13.60
CA VAL A 3 -17.08 1.96 12.82
C VAL A 3 -15.78 2.20 12.04
N PRO A 4 -14.73 1.39 12.25
CA PRO A 4 -13.51 1.51 11.46
C PRO A 4 -13.78 1.23 9.99
N ILE A 5 -13.14 2.01 9.11
CA ILE A 5 -12.98 1.65 7.70
C ILE A 5 -11.49 1.38 7.48
N LEU A 6 -11.16 0.20 7.02
CA LEU A 6 -9.81 -0.17 6.61
C LEU A 6 -9.72 -0.05 5.08
N CYS A 7 -9.01 0.98 4.62
CA CYS A 7 -8.81 1.26 3.20
C CYS A 7 -7.47 0.64 2.77
N PHE A 8 -7.54 -0.48 2.07
CA PHE A 8 -6.38 -1.27 1.66
C PHE A 8 -5.86 -0.84 0.29
N GLU A 9 -4.55 -0.77 0.14
CA GLU A 9 -3.92 -0.95 -1.15
C GLU A 9 -3.84 -2.44 -1.48
N ILE A 10 -3.83 -2.78 -2.77
CA ILE A 10 -3.71 -4.18 -3.21
C ILE A 10 -2.24 -4.60 -3.18
N GLU A 11 -1.40 -3.82 -3.85
CA GLU A 11 0.02 -4.10 -4.00
C GLU A 11 0.73 -3.94 -2.66
N GLY A 12 1.49 -4.95 -2.28
CA GLY A 12 2.24 -4.98 -1.03
C GLY A 12 1.44 -5.40 0.21
N ILE A 13 0.09 -5.33 0.15
CA ILE A 13 -0.78 -5.68 1.28
C ILE A 13 -1.55 -6.97 1.02
N LEU A 14 -2.34 -7.01 -0.05
CA LEU A 14 -3.16 -8.18 -0.40
C LEU A 14 -2.40 -9.14 -1.31
N VAL A 15 -1.43 -8.63 -2.05
CA VAL A 15 -0.51 -9.40 -2.89
C VAL A 15 0.94 -9.11 -2.52
N GLU A 16 1.76 -10.15 -2.48
CA GLU A 16 3.20 -10.01 -2.24
C GLU A 16 3.90 -9.44 -3.48
N THR A 17 4.15 -8.16 -3.49
CA THR A 17 4.84 -7.48 -4.60
C THR A 17 6.32 -7.24 -4.32
N ALA A 18 6.78 -7.34 -3.07
CA ALA A 18 8.15 -7.03 -2.69
C ALA A 18 9.23 -7.80 -3.49
N PRO A 19 9.12 -9.13 -3.72
CA PRO A 19 10.09 -9.85 -4.55
C PRO A 19 10.11 -9.36 -6.00
N ALA A 20 8.93 -9.09 -6.59
CA ALA A 20 8.81 -8.59 -7.95
C ALA A 20 9.36 -7.17 -8.09
N ARG A 21 9.07 -6.29 -7.12
CA ARG A 21 9.60 -4.91 -7.04
C ARG A 21 11.12 -4.91 -6.93
N ARG A 22 11.68 -5.74 -6.02
CA ARG A 22 13.12 -5.88 -5.86
C ARG A 22 13.79 -6.31 -7.16
N ALA A 23 13.30 -7.38 -7.79
CA ALA A 23 13.85 -7.89 -9.04
C ALA A 23 13.71 -6.87 -10.19
N ALA A 24 12.65 -6.08 -10.24
CA ALA A 24 12.46 -5.02 -11.21
C ALA A 24 13.48 -3.89 -11.02
N LEU A 25 13.66 -3.41 -9.78
CA LEU A 25 14.64 -2.38 -9.47
C LEU A 25 16.07 -2.87 -9.72
N THR A 26 16.39 -4.12 -9.36
CA THR A 26 17.68 -4.76 -9.68
C THR A 26 17.96 -4.73 -11.19
N THR A 27 16.97 -5.13 -11.99
CA THR A 27 17.09 -5.12 -13.46
C THR A 27 17.34 -3.71 -14.00
N ALA A 28 16.62 -2.73 -13.48
CA ALA A 28 16.73 -1.33 -13.92
C ALA A 28 18.10 -0.74 -13.58
N LEU A 29 18.60 -0.97 -12.36
CA LEU A 29 19.90 -0.46 -11.89
C LEU A 29 21.07 -1.17 -12.56
N ALA A 30 20.96 -2.47 -12.85
CA ALA A 30 21.99 -3.24 -13.55
C ALA A 30 22.27 -2.72 -14.96
N ALA A 31 21.28 -2.12 -15.63
CA ALA A 31 21.47 -1.47 -16.93
C ALA A 31 22.40 -0.24 -16.87
N ASP A 32 22.57 0.34 -15.68
CA ASP A 32 23.49 1.44 -15.40
C ASP A 32 24.78 0.96 -14.69
N GLY A 33 25.01 -0.36 -14.64
CA GLY A 33 26.18 -0.97 -13.97
C GLY A 33 26.11 -0.94 -12.44
N LEU A 34 24.94 -0.67 -11.85
CA LEU A 34 24.73 -0.61 -10.41
C LEU A 34 24.18 -1.94 -9.88
N MET A 35 24.69 -2.40 -8.74
CA MET A 35 24.23 -3.64 -8.09
C MET A 35 23.42 -3.30 -6.85
N LEU A 36 22.14 -3.65 -6.83
CA LEU A 36 21.27 -3.47 -5.67
C LEU A 36 21.61 -4.51 -4.60
N ASP A 37 22.19 -4.07 -3.49
CA ASP A 37 22.43 -4.89 -2.31
C ASP A 37 21.24 -4.89 -1.31
N ASP A 38 21.32 -5.75 -0.30
CA ASP A 38 20.25 -5.88 0.70
C ASP A 38 20.08 -4.61 1.53
N ALA A 39 21.18 -3.96 1.91
CA ALA A 39 21.17 -2.76 2.73
C ALA A 39 20.51 -1.58 1.99
N THR A 40 20.79 -1.44 0.69
CA THR A 40 20.15 -0.43 -0.16
C THR A 40 18.67 -0.78 -0.38
N TRP A 41 18.35 -2.06 -0.64
CA TRP A 41 16.97 -2.49 -0.79
C TRP A 41 16.12 -2.16 0.44
N ASP A 42 16.61 -2.46 1.64
CA ASP A 42 15.89 -2.19 2.89
C ASP A 42 15.58 -0.71 3.10
N GLN A 43 16.39 0.18 2.53
CA GLN A 43 16.16 1.63 2.61
C GLN A 43 15.21 2.19 1.55
N VAL A 44 14.88 1.42 0.50
CA VAL A 44 14.08 1.93 -0.62
C VAL A 44 12.80 1.16 -0.88
N ARG A 45 12.61 -0.01 -0.27
CA ARG A 45 11.49 -0.94 -0.59
C ARG A 45 10.10 -0.38 -0.30
N SER A 46 9.96 0.56 0.64
CA SER A 46 8.71 1.23 0.99
C SER A 46 8.42 2.49 0.17
N LEU A 47 9.36 2.89 -0.72
CA LEU A 47 9.22 4.09 -1.54
C LEU A 47 8.51 3.79 -2.86
N ALA A 48 7.87 4.81 -3.47
CA ALA A 48 7.43 4.73 -4.86
C ALA A 48 8.61 4.48 -5.80
N VAL A 49 8.35 3.95 -6.99
CA VAL A 49 9.39 3.49 -7.93
C VAL A 49 10.41 4.57 -8.25
N GLU A 50 9.96 5.81 -8.53
CA GLU A 50 10.84 6.94 -8.84
C GLU A 50 11.72 7.32 -7.64
N SER A 51 11.11 7.45 -6.45
CA SER A 51 11.83 7.76 -5.21
C SER A 51 12.81 6.64 -4.85
N ALA A 52 12.41 5.38 -5.06
CA ALA A 52 13.27 4.22 -4.84
C ALA A 52 14.46 4.21 -5.80
N ALA A 53 14.25 4.46 -7.10
CA ALA A 53 15.32 4.54 -8.09
C ALA A 53 16.29 5.68 -7.80
N THR A 54 15.77 6.87 -7.48
CA THR A 54 16.57 8.06 -7.10
C THR A 54 17.44 7.76 -5.89
N ARG A 55 16.84 7.26 -4.81
CA ARG A 55 17.55 6.99 -3.55
C ARG A 55 18.53 5.85 -3.68
N ALA A 56 18.17 4.76 -4.38
CA ALA A 56 19.07 3.63 -4.61
C ALA A 56 20.30 4.06 -5.41
N ARG A 57 20.15 4.82 -6.49
CA ARG A 57 21.28 5.35 -7.27
C ARG A 57 22.21 6.20 -6.42
N ARG A 58 21.69 7.07 -5.55
CA ARG A 58 22.48 7.90 -4.62
C ARG A 58 23.24 7.02 -3.62
N LEU A 59 22.59 6.04 -2.99
CA LEU A 59 23.22 5.13 -2.02
C LEU A 59 24.32 4.27 -2.65
N LEU A 60 24.16 3.90 -3.92
CA LEU A 60 25.15 3.16 -4.70
C LEU A 60 26.25 4.03 -5.34
N GLY A 61 26.30 5.32 -4.99
CA GLY A 61 27.34 6.26 -5.44
C GLY A 61 27.23 6.72 -6.89
N ALA A 62 26.08 6.56 -7.53
CA ALA A 62 25.85 7.02 -8.89
C ALA A 62 25.70 8.57 -8.92
N PRO A 63 26.16 9.23 -10.01
CA PRO A 63 25.93 10.65 -10.21
C PRO A 63 24.43 11.02 -10.19
N GLU A 64 24.13 12.22 -9.69
CA GLU A 64 22.79 12.79 -9.80
C GLU A 64 22.53 13.22 -11.24
N ASP A 65 21.84 12.38 -12.00
CA ASP A 65 21.43 12.60 -13.37
C ASP A 65 19.92 12.35 -13.50
N PRO A 66 19.11 13.41 -13.71
CA PRO A 66 17.66 13.27 -13.84
C PRO A 66 17.24 12.34 -15.00
N THR A 67 18.00 12.35 -16.10
CA THR A 67 17.72 11.49 -17.25
C THR A 67 17.93 10.02 -16.89
N ALA A 68 19.04 9.69 -16.20
CA ALA A 68 19.32 8.35 -15.73
C ALA A 68 18.29 7.87 -14.70
N VAL A 69 17.81 8.76 -13.81
CA VAL A 69 16.70 8.45 -12.88
C VAL A 69 15.43 8.11 -13.65
N THR A 70 15.03 8.94 -14.61
CA THR A 70 13.83 8.71 -15.44
C THR A 70 13.91 7.36 -16.18
N LEU A 71 15.05 7.07 -16.79
CA LEU A 71 15.25 5.79 -17.49
C LEU A 71 15.22 4.59 -16.54
N ALA A 72 15.83 4.69 -15.36
CA ALA A 72 15.78 3.63 -14.34
C ALA A 72 14.36 3.41 -13.85
N THR A 73 13.58 4.48 -13.63
CA THR A 73 12.16 4.40 -13.25
C THR A 73 11.35 3.66 -14.31
N LEU A 74 11.42 4.08 -15.58
CA LEU A 74 10.68 3.44 -16.67
C LEU A 74 11.05 1.96 -16.85
N ARG A 75 12.34 1.61 -16.75
CA ARG A 75 12.79 0.22 -16.80
C ARG A 75 12.27 -0.61 -15.63
N ALA A 76 12.25 -0.04 -14.42
CA ALA A 76 11.72 -0.72 -13.24
C ALA A 76 10.20 -0.94 -13.36
N GLU A 77 9.44 0.04 -13.81
CA GLU A 77 8.00 -0.08 -14.05
C GLU A 77 7.70 -1.16 -15.10
N GLN A 78 8.39 -1.15 -16.22
CA GLN A 78 8.21 -2.17 -17.27
C GLN A 78 8.57 -3.57 -16.74
N ALA A 79 9.72 -3.72 -16.07
CA ALA A 79 10.15 -5.00 -15.52
C ALA A 79 9.21 -5.51 -14.41
N PHE A 80 8.59 -4.62 -13.64
CA PHE A 80 7.56 -4.97 -12.67
C PHE A 80 6.29 -5.45 -13.37
N ALA A 81 5.80 -4.72 -14.36
CA ALA A 81 4.63 -5.10 -15.15
C ALA A 81 4.80 -6.48 -15.82
N ASP A 82 5.96 -6.74 -16.44
CA ASP A 82 6.26 -8.04 -17.07
C ASP A 82 6.27 -9.20 -16.06
N ARG A 83 6.72 -8.95 -14.82
CA ARG A 83 6.73 -9.97 -13.77
C ARG A 83 5.34 -10.25 -13.22
N THR A 84 4.58 -9.19 -12.98
CA THR A 84 3.23 -9.30 -12.41
C THR A 84 2.23 -9.90 -13.41
N ALA A 85 2.43 -9.68 -14.71
CA ALA A 85 1.65 -10.33 -15.76
C ALA A 85 1.75 -11.87 -15.73
N ARG A 86 2.84 -12.43 -15.17
CA ARG A 86 3.04 -13.90 -15.02
C ARG A 86 2.35 -14.48 -13.79
N GLY A 87 1.74 -13.66 -12.96
CA GLY A 87 1.04 -14.01 -11.72
C GLY A 87 1.73 -13.42 -10.50
N ILE A 88 0.91 -13.01 -9.53
CA ILE A 88 1.36 -12.47 -8.25
C ILE A 88 0.90 -13.42 -7.15
N SER A 89 1.75 -13.66 -6.16
CA SER A 89 1.39 -14.44 -4.97
C SER A 89 0.38 -13.67 -4.12
N ILE A 90 -0.68 -14.35 -3.71
CA ILE A 90 -1.62 -13.86 -2.72
C ILE A 90 -0.97 -13.98 -1.33
N ALA A 91 -1.14 -12.96 -0.48
CA ALA A 91 -0.60 -12.97 0.86
C ALA A 91 -1.11 -14.19 1.65
N PRO A 92 -0.24 -14.88 2.42
CA PRO A 92 -0.66 -16.04 3.21
C PRO A 92 -1.81 -15.70 4.16
N ALA A 93 -2.72 -16.64 4.34
CA ALA A 93 -3.91 -16.50 5.21
C ALA A 93 -4.77 -15.24 4.94
N LEU A 94 -4.65 -14.65 3.74
CA LEU A 94 -5.36 -13.41 3.38
C LEU A 94 -6.86 -13.51 3.64
N LEU A 95 -7.53 -14.51 3.07
CA LEU A 95 -8.98 -14.65 3.17
C LEU A 95 -9.44 -14.69 4.63
N SER A 96 -8.86 -15.58 5.44
CA SER A 96 -9.23 -15.75 6.86
C SER A 96 -8.97 -14.48 7.69
N THR A 97 -7.94 -13.70 7.34
CA THR A 97 -7.66 -12.41 7.98
C THR A 97 -8.72 -11.38 7.61
N LEU A 98 -9.04 -11.25 6.31
CA LEU A 98 -10.05 -10.31 5.83
C LEU A 98 -11.45 -10.63 6.37
N GLU A 99 -11.82 -11.90 6.46
CA GLU A 99 -13.09 -12.34 7.08
C GLU A 99 -13.17 -11.90 8.55
N ARG A 100 -12.09 -12.11 9.33
CA ARG A 100 -12.06 -11.67 10.74
C ARG A 100 -12.15 -10.13 10.85
N LEU A 101 -11.48 -9.40 9.98
CA LEU A 101 -11.52 -7.94 9.97
C LEU A 101 -12.89 -7.40 9.56
N SER A 102 -13.55 -8.02 8.59
CA SER A 102 -14.89 -7.62 8.13
C SER A 102 -15.98 -7.72 9.19
N ALA A 103 -15.76 -8.56 10.22
CA ALA A 103 -16.66 -8.67 11.38
C ALA A 103 -16.63 -7.43 12.29
N VAL A 104 -15.55 -6.62 12.25
CA VAL A 104 -15.34 -5.48 13.17
C VAL A 104 -15.12 -4.14 12.46
N ALA A 105 -14.90 -4.16 11.15
CA ALA A 105 -14.59 -3.00 10.33
C ALA A 105 -15.29 -3.08 8.97
N ARG A 106 -15.43 -1.95 8.27
CA ARG A 106 -15.72 -1.90 6.83
C ARG A 106 -14.40 -2.00 6.07
N LEU A 107 -14.38 -2.81 5.00
CA LEU A 107 -13.18 -2.95 4.17
C LEU A 107 -13.41 -2.23 2.84
N ALA A 108 -12.44 -1.43 2.44
CA ALA A 108 -12.43 -0.70 1.17
C ALA A 108 -11.10 -0.94 0.44
N ILE A 109 -11.08 -0.70 -0.86
CA ILE A 109 -9.87 -0.75 -1.68
C ILE A 109 -9.64 0.59 -2.35
N VAL A 110 -8.37 1.00 -2.36
CA VAL A 110 -7.83 2.06 -3.22
C VAL A 110 -6.60 1.48 -3.92
N SER A 111 -6.60 1.43 -5.24
CA SER A 111 -5.50 0.86 -6.03
C SER A 111 -5.27 1.64 -7.31
N ARG A 112 -4.03 1.61 -7.81
CA ARG A 112 -3.66 2.14 -9.14
C ARG A 112 -3.96 1.16 -10.28
N ALA A 113 -4.38 -0.08 -9.96
CA ALA A 113 -4.82 -1.05 -10.94
C ALA A 113 -6.18 -0.67 -11.52
N ALA A 114 -6.45 -1.06 -12.76
CA ALA A 114 -7.76 -0.88 -13.37
C ALA A 114 -8.83 -1.71 -12.62
N ARG A 115 -10.06 -1.22 -12.57
CA ARG A 115 -11.14 -1.88 -11.84
C ARG A 115 -11.30 -3.36 -12.21
N ARG A 116 -11.23 -3.69 -13.48
CA ARG A 116 -11.31 -5.09 -13.97
C ARG A 116 -10.20 -6.00 -13.41
N GLU A 117 -9.01 -5.45 -13.19
CA GLU A 117 -7.87 -6.22 -12.65
C GLU A 117 -8.07 -6.48 -11.16
N ILE A 118 -8.60 -5.47 -10.45
CA ILE A 118 -8.99 -5.59 -9.04
C ILE A 118 -10.05 -6.67 -8.87
N ASP A 119 -11.13 -6.61 -9.65
CA ASP A 119 -12.23 -7.57 -9.56
C ASP A 119 -11.74 -9.00 -9.86
N ALA A 120 -10.93 -9.20 -10.90
CA ALA A 120 -10.34 -10.50 -11.24
C ALA A 120 -9.40 -11.02 -10.13
N PHE A 121 -8.65 -10.13 -9.45
CA PHE A 121 -7.84 -10.50 -8.30
C PHE A 121 -8.71 -10.96 -7.12
N LEU A 122 -9.72 -10.18 -6.74
CA LEU A 122 -10.61 -10.47 -5.61
C LEU A 122 -11.40 -11.77 -5.80
N GLU A 123 -11.84 -12.06 -7.03
CA GLU A 123 -12.47 -13.33 -7.39
C GLU A 123 -11.51 -14.51 -7.18
N ARG A 124 -10.28 -14.43 -7.69
CA ARG A 124 -9.27 -15.48 -7.50
C ARG A 124 -8.89 -15.69 -6.03
N ALA A 125 -8.85 -14.61 -5.26
CA ALA A 125 -8.57 -14.65 -3.82
C ALA A 125 -9.77 -15.10 -2.97
N GLY A 126 -10.97 -15.26 -3.57
CA GLY A 126 -12.18 -15.64 -2.88
C GLY A 126 -12.75 -14.57 -1.95
N CYS A 127 -12.37 -13.30 -2.12
CA CYS A 127 -12.75 -12.21 -1.22
C CYS A 127 -13.55 -11.06 -1.89
N ALA A 128 -14.10 -11.30 -3.09
CA ALA A 128 -14.80 -10.29 -3.90
C ALA A 128 -15.94 -9.57 -3.15
N GLY A 129 -16.62 -10.25 -2.23
CA GLY A 129 -17.76 -9.69 -1.47
C GLY A 129 -17.38 -8.85 -0.24
N LEU A 130 -16.10 -8.85 0.17
CA LEU A 130 -15.67 -8.25 1.43
C LEU A 130 -15.42 -6.73 1.35
N PHE A 131 -15.14 -6.20 0.15
CA PHE A 131 -14.72 -4.81 -0.02
C PHE A 131 -15.83 -3.94 -0.64
N ARG A 132 -16.15 -2.85 0.04
CA ARG A 132 -17.04 -1.77 -0.44
C ARG A 132 -16.72 -0.46 0.24
N PRO A 133 -16.38 0.64 -0.50
CA PRO A 133 -16.19 0.69 -1.96
C PRO A 133 -14.85 0.13 -2.44
N ILE A 134 -14.71 0.06 -3.78
CA ILE A 134 -13.47 -0.24 -4.47
C ILE A 134 -13.20 0.92 -5.43
N LEU A 135 -12.06 1.60 -5.26
CA LEU A 135 -11.55 2.62 -6.17
C LEU A 135 -10.34 2.08 -6.93
N GLY A 136 -10.43 2.04 -8.24
CA GLY A 136 -9.33 1.69 -9.14
C GLY A 136 -8.78 2.89 -9.89
N ALA A 137 -7.81 2.67 -10.79
CA ALA A 137 -7.22 3.70 -11.64
C ALA A 137 -8.28 4.50 -12.42
N ASP A 138 -9.35 3.83 -12.86
CA ASP A 138 -10.44 4.44 -13.61
C ASP A 138 -11.21 5.50 -12.80
N ASP A 139 -11.14 5.39 -11.47
CA ASP A 139 -11.75 6.33 -10.53
C ASP A 139 -10.80 7.46 -10.11
N LEU A 140 -9.48 7.35 -10.39
CA LEU A 140 -8.44 8.28 -9.94
C LEU A 140 -8.11 9.33 -11.00
N THR A 141 -9.11 10.12 -11.40
CA THR A 141 -8.94 11.16 -12.41
C THR A 141 -8.20 12.38 -11.86
N PRO A 142 -7.21 12.94 -12.57
CA PRO A 142 -6.55 14.19 -12.18
C PRO A 142 -7.55 15.33 -11.91
N GLY A 143 -7.31 16.11 -10.86
CA GLY A 143 -8.18 17.24 -10.48
C GLY A 143 -9.35 16.88 -9.55
N LEU A 144 -9.60 15.59 -9.30
CA LEU A 144 -10.54 15.15 -8.26
C LEU A 144 -9.87 15.12 -6.87
N PRO A 145 -10.66 15.15 -5.78
CA PRO A 145 -10.12 14.95 -4.43
C PRO A 145 -9.26 13.70 -4.35
N ALA A 146 -8.26 13.73 -3.47
CA ALA A 146 -7.36 12.60 -3.25
C ALA A 146 -8.15 11.29 -3.05
N ALA A 147 -7.59 10.19 -3.52
CA ALA A 147 -8.22 8.87 -3.47
C ALA A 147 -8.74 8.52 -2.07
N TRP A 148 -7.98 8.83 -1.05
CA TRP A 148 -8.34 8.59 0.35
C TRP A 148 -9.57 9.37 0.80
N THR A 149 -9.72 10.62 0.40
CA THR A 149 -10.92 11.43 0.68
C THR A 149 -12.14 10.87 -0.05
N ARG A 150 -11.96 10.40 -1.28
CA ARG A 150 -13.07 9.87 -2.09
C ARG A 150 -13.57 8.52 -1.58
N VAL A 151 -12.69 7.61 -1.18
CA VAL A 151 -13.11 6.32 -0.62
C VAL A 151 -13.90 6.49 0.66
N VAL A 152 -13.52 7.44 1.51
CA VAL A 152 -14.27 7.78 2.73
C VAL A 152 -15.66 8.31 2.39
N ALA A 153 -15.76 9.27 1.48
CA ALA A 153 -17.03 9.84 1.05
C ALA A 153 -17.99 8.78 0.44
N GLN A 154 -17.46 7.90 -0.41
CA GLN A 154 -18.25 6.79 -0.96
C GLN A 154 -18.68 5.80 0.13
N THR A 155 -17.83 5.50 1.10
CA THR A 155 -18.19 4.63 2.22
C THR A 155 -19.30 5.27 3.06
N GLN A 156 -19.25 6.57 3.33
CA GLN A 156 -20.32 7.28 4.04
C GLN A 156 -21.65 7.20 3.30
N THR A 157 -21.63 7.27 1.96
CA THR A 157 -22.82 7.11 1.12
C THR A 157 -23.39 5.69 1.18
N LEU A 158 -22.53 4.68 1.21
CA LEU A 158 -22.92 3.27 1.29
C LEU A 158 -23.45 2.86 2.68
N PHE A 159 -22.99 3.53 3.75
CA PHE A 159 -23.34 3.22 5.12
C PHE A 159 -23.88 4.47 5.86
N PRO A 160 -25.04 5.00 5.44
CA PRO A 160 -25.60 6.22 6.02
C PRO A 160 -25.91 6.02 7.50
N GLY A 161 -25.67 7.06 8.29
CA GLY A 161 -25.92 7.05 9.74
C GLY A 161 -24.85 6.35 10.58
N GLN A 162 -23.83 5.75 9.98
CA GLN A 162 -22.66 5.25 10.72
C GLN A 162 -21.64 6.38 10.87
N ARG A 163 -21.10 6.56 12.08
CA ARG A 163 -19.91 7.37 12.27
C ARG A 163 -18.69 6.54 11.93
N LEU A 164 -18.01 6.94 10.87
CA LEU A 164 -16.92 6.16 10.29
C LEU A 164 -15.57 6.72 10.75
N GLN A 165 -14.63 5.82 11.06
CA GLN A 165 -13.24 6.15 11.39
C GLN A 165 -12.32 5.50 10.36
N PRO A 166 -11.82 6.26 9.38
CA PRO A 166 -11.06 5.71 8.26
C PRO A 166 -9.57 5.54 8.60
N TYR A 167 -9.00 4.43 8.13
CA TYR A 167 -7.58 4.11 8.22
C TYR A 167 -7.05 3.69 6.84
N VAL A 168 -5.89 4.20 6.47
CA VAL A 168 -5.07 3.69 5.35
C VAL A 168 -4.29 2.48 5.83
N VAL A 169 -4.28 1.39 5.06
CA VAL A 169 -3.48 0.19 5.29
C VAL A 169 -2.57 -0.01 4.08
N SER A 170 -1.29 0.27 4.24
CA SER A 170 -0.31 0.30 3.14
C SER A 170 1.07 -0.15 3.59
N ASP A 171 1.88 -0.68 2.66
CA ASP A 171 3.32 -0.92 2.83
C ASP A 171 4.17 0.27 2.33
N ALA A 172 3.53 1.26 1.71
CA ALA A 172 4.17 2.41 1.10
C ALA A 172 4.10 3.65 2.01
N LEU A 173 5.26 4.16 2.42
CA LEU A 173 5.34 5.34 3.29
C LEU A 173 4.68 6.59 2.69
N GLU A 174 4.70 6.73 1.36
CA GLU A 174 4.03 7.84 0.67
C GLU A 174 2.52 7.79 0.85
N SER A 175 1.91 6.60 0.73
CA SER A 175 0.47 6.41 0.99
C SER A 175 0.11 6.71 2.46
N ILE A 176 0.97 6.33 3.40
CA ILE A 176 0.83 6.69 4.82
C ILE A 176 0.82 8.22 4.99
N ARG A 177 1.79 8.91 4.39
CA ARG A 177 1.88 10.39 4.45
C ARG A 177 0.67 11.07 3.80
N GLU A 178 0.21 10.56 2.65
CA GLU A 178 -0.98 11.06 1.97
C GLU A 178 -2.25 10.85 2.81
N GLY A 179 -2.41 9.67 3.41
CA GLY A 179 -3.52 9.36 4.31
C GLY A 179 -3.57 10.33 5.50
N ARG A 180 -2.43 10.57 6.17
CA ARG A 180 -2.33 11.55 7.26
C ARG A 180 -2.69 12.97 6.82
N ARG A 181 -2.21 13.42 5.65
CA ARG A 181 -2.59 14.75 5.10
C ARG A 181 -4.09 14.85 4.84
N ALA A 182 -4.73 13.74 4.50
CA ALA A 182 -6.18 13.66 4.32
C ALA A 182 -6.96 13.49 5.64
N GLY A 183 -6.28 13.45 6.79
CA GLY A 183 -6.90 13.32 8.12
C GLY A 183 -7.35 11.89 8.45
N LEU A 184 -6.81 10.87 7.80
CA LEU A 184 -7.06 9.47 8.08
C LEU A 184 -6.04 8.94 9.10
N GLY A 185 -6.45 7.94 9.89
CA GLY A 185 -5.52 7.10 10.61
C GLY A 185 -4.69 6.24 9.64
N THR A 186 -3.53 5.76 10.09
CA THR A 186 -2.58 5.08 9.22
C THR A 186 -2.01 3.82 9.86
N ILE A 187 -1.94 2.74 9.08
CA ILE A 187 -1.38 1.46 9.48
C ILE A 187 -0.33 1.07 8.43
N LEU A 188 0.94 1.11 8.83
CA LEU A 188 2.04 0.65 7.99
C LEU A 188 2.22 -0.85 8.17
N VAL A 189 2.28 -1.58 7.06
CA VAL A 189 2.44 -3.04 7.02
C VAL A 189 3.78 -3.41 6.42
N GLY A 190 4.43 -4.40 7.00
CA GLY A 190 5.68 -4.93 6.48
C GLY A 190 6.89 -4.49 7.30
N ALA A 191 8.05 -5.00 6.93
CA ALA A 191 9.28 -4.65 7.60
C ALA A 191 9.68 -3.22 7.22
N ALA A 192 9.63 -2.31 8.17
CA ALA A 192 10.03 -0.92 8.01
C ALA A 192 11.16 -0.57 8.99
N PRO A 193 12.11 0.29 8.59
CA PRO A 193 13.06 0.88 9.53
C PRO A 193 12.30 1.63 10.64
N ALA A 194 12.85 1.64 11.85
CA ALA A 194 12.18 2.25 13.02
C ALA A 194 11.75 3.70 12.78
N HIS A 195 12.54 4.49 12.02
CA HIS A 195 12.20 5.88 11.71
C HIS A 195 11.02 6.02 10.73
N GLU A 196 10.72 5.00 9.93
CA GLU A 196 9.54 4.97 9.05
C GLU A 196 8.30 4.50 9.82
N ALA A 197 8.47 3.54 10.73
CA ALA A 197 7.39 3.05 11.59
C ALA A 197 6.77 4.17 12.44
N ILE A 198 7.56 5.15 12.90
CA ILE A 198 7.10 6.31 13.67
C ILE A 198 6.18 7.25 12.85
N GLU A 199 6.22 7.19 11.53
CA GLU A 199 5.36 8.03 10.69
C GLU A 199 3.91 7.53 10.60
N ALA A 200 3.64 6.29 10.98
CA ALA A 200 2.30 5.71 11.02
C ALA A 200 1.71 5.73 12.44
N ASP A 201 0.38 5.73 12.55
CA ASP A 201 -0.30 5.62 13.85
C ASP A 201 -0.21 4.20 14.42
N ALA A 202 -0.02 3.21 13.55
CA ALA A 202 0.31 1.84 13.93
C ALA A 202 1.23 1.19 12.88
N TRP A 203 2.08 0.29 13.36
CA TRP A 203 2.93 -0.55 12.52
C TRP A 203 2.74 -2.02 12.86
N ILE A 204 2.71 -2.86 11.82
CA ILE A 204 2.60 -4.31 11.92
C ILE A 204 3.54 -4.97 10.90
N GLU A 205 4.13 -6.10 11.25
CA GLU A 205 5.05 -6.82 10.35
C GLU A 205 4.31 -7.50 9.19
N SER A 206 3.08 -7.94 9.42
CA SER A 206 2.28 -8.67 8.44
C SER A 206 0.80 -8.31 8.59
N LEU A 207 0.03 -8.36 7.50
CA LEU A 207 -1.42 -8.19 7.56
C LEU A 207 -2.09 -9.20 8.51
N ALA A 208 -1.52 -10.39 8.70
CA ALA A 208 -2.03 -11.39 9.64
C ALA A 208 -2.02 -10.91 11.10
N ASP A 209 -1.14 -9.95 11.43
CA ASP A 209 -1.02 -9.34 12.76
C ASP A 209 -2.09 -8.29 13.03
N LEU A 210 -2.80 -7.82 11.99
CA LEU A 210 -3.95 -6.92 12.14
C LEU A 210 -5.16 -7.71 12.64
N THR A 211 -5.23 -7.87 13.95
CA THR A 211 -6.33 -8.61 14.60
C THR A 211 -7.54 -7.69 14.87
N PRO A 212 -8.76 -8.25 15.03
CA PRO A 212 -9.92 -7.48 15.47
C PRO A 212 -9.69 -6.68 16.74
N ASP A 213 -8.89 -7.18 17.69
CA ASP A 213 -8.58 -6.47 18.93
C ASP A 213 -7.66 -5.28 18.70
N ARG A 214 -6.65 -5.41 17.83
CA ARG A 214 -5.82 -4.27 17.40
C ARG A 214 -6.66 -3.18 16.72
N VAL A 215 -7.57 -3.57 15.81
CA VAL A 215 -8.49 -2.62 15.16
C VAL A 215 -9.38 -1.91 16.20
N ARG A 216 -9.84 -2.60 17.23
CA ARG A 216 -10.60 -1.97 18.32
C ARG A 216 -9.73 -1.03 19.17
N ALA A 217 -8.47 -1.37 19.40
CA ALA A 217 -7.53 -0.53 20.14
C ALA A 217 -7.22 0.79 19.42
N LEU A 218 -7.09 0.79 18.09
CA LEU A 218 -6.93 2.02 17.27
C LEU A 218 -8.03 3.05 17.51
N ARG A 219 -9.24 2.61 17.86
CA ARG A 219 -10.42 3.46 18.11
C ARG A 219 -10.34 4.23 19.42
N THR A 220 -9.50 3.81 20.34
CA THR A 220 -9.41 4.37 21.70
C THR A 220 -8.20 5.26 21.91
N SER A 221 -7.24 5.23 20.99
CA SER A 221 -6.06 6.08 21.06
C SER A 221 -6.38 7.45 20.45
N PRO A 222 -6.33 8.55 21.23
CA PRO A 222 -6.27 9.88 20.64
C PRO A 222 -4.96 9.98 19.86
N SER A 223 -5.03 10.52 18.67
CA SER A 223 -3.91 10.70 17.72
C SER A 223 -2.64 11.13 18.47
N GLY A 224 -1.66 10.24 18.62
CA GLY A 224 -0.37 10.62 19.17
C GLY A 224 0.43 9.60 19.98
N ASP A 225 -0.15 8.52 20.47
CA ASP A 225 0.65 7.49 21.16
C ASP A 225 0.84 6.27 20.24
N PRO A 226 2.08 5.90 19.87
CA PRO A 226 2.36 4.67 19.16
C PRO A 226 2.03 3.45 20.05
N LEU A 227 1.35 2.47 19.46
CA LEU A 227 1.06 1.17 20.08
C LEU A 227 2.28 0.25 20.00
#